data_ffe44691d5ad40a30e6d3998f1a4d7e3
#
_entry.id   ffe44691d5ad40a30e6d3998f1a4d7e3
#
_cell.length_a   1.000
_cell.length_b   1.000
_cell.length_c   1.000
_cell.angle_alpha   90.00
_cell.angle_beta   90.00
_cell.angle_gamma   90.00
#
_symmetry.space_group_name_H-M   'P 1'
#
loop_
_entity.id
_entity.type
_entity.pdbx_description
1 polymer ?
#
loop_
_entity_poly.entity_id
_entity_poly.type
_entity_poly.pdbx_seq_one_letter_code
_entity_poly.pdbx_strand_id
1 'polypeptide(L)'
;MQSTCAVECIFLKLQRLSKGLQKWGQRKVGNIKAQLELAKEILHRLEIERDSRALSDREEWLRKKLKLHCLGLASLERTIARLRSRFLYLQEGDANTAFFHQQARYRKKNFISKLQVGNQVVVTQDEKQKAVDDFYESILGTAEERDYTLDLDILNIQHHNLSELDASFSEEEVWATIKDMPLDKAPGPDGFTGRFYKSCWSIIKGDVMRALEAIQQGHVFKFRLLNTAFITLLPKKVDAVEVKDFRPISLIHSFAKLVTKILANRLAPMLPSLISANQSAFVRGRKIHDNFMLVQQMVKTLHKKKEAHILLKLDISKAFDSVSWSFLLEVMCKVGFGQRWRDLICLILSTSSTQVLVNGEPGDSIFHHRGLRQGDPLSPMLFILVMDVLNSLVNHATSMGLLQPLAIQQARHRVSFYADDAVIFLRPYNLDLITIKHLLDLFGHASGLRTNLAKSSVSPIHCTDEELALTADILSCSIKFFPCMYLGLPLSIGKPTKEVLLPLVDKVADYLPGWKASLMNRAGRLVMVKVVLTAVPIYLLTALDLPKCVIKAIDKKTTRLPLEGSPAGQWWQLPSSLGKGAKTT
;
A
#
# COMPACT_ATOMS: atom_id res chain seq x y z
N MET A 1 28.57 -32.22 16.71
CA MET A 1 27.70 -31.45 15.81
C MET A 1 26.98 -30.42 16.67
N GLN A 2 27.36 -29.14 16.57
CA GLN A 2 26.64 -28.06 17.25
C GLN A 2 25.18 -28.05 16.73
N SER A 3 24.22 -28.12 17.62
CA SER A 3 22.79 -28.02 17.34
C SER A 3 22.53 -26.68 16.64
N THR A 4 22.41 -26.69 15.32
CA THR A 4 22.02 -25.51 14.55
C THR A 4 20.61 -25.13 14.96
N CYS A 5 20.38 -23.88 15.43
CA CYS A 5 19.06 -23.36 15.78
C CYS A 5 18.11 -23.54 14.57
N ALA A 6 16.87 -23.94 14.81
CA ALA A 6 15.87 -24.19 13.76
C ALA A 6 15.69 -22.98 12.82
N VAL A 7 15.79 -21.75 13.35
CA VAL A 7 15.74 -20.49 12.60
C VAL A 7 16.93 -20.35 11.64
N GLU A 8 18.13 -20.70 12.09
CA GLU A 8 19.33 -20.68 11.25
C GLU A 8 19.26 -21.77 10.18
N CYS A 9 18.75 -22.94 10.53
CA CYS A 9 18.61 -24.06 9.60
C CYS A 9 17.73 -23.68 8.40
N ILE A 10 16.55 -23.08 8.64
CA ILE A 10 15.67 -22.65 7.55
C ILE A 10 16.30 -21.53 6.73
N PHE A 11 17.00 -20.57 7.35
CA PHE A 11 17.72 -19.53 6.63
C PHE A 11 18.76 -20.11 5.66
N LEU A 12 19.61 -21.01 6.13
CA LEU A 12 20.65 -21.62 5.31
C LEU A 12 20.07 -22.47 4.17
N LYS A 13 18.97 -23.20 4.44
CA LYS A 13 18.26 -23.98 3.41
C LYS A 13 17.69 -23.07 2.32
N LEU A 14 16.99 -22.01 2.69
CA LEU A 14 16.44 -21.04 1.74
C LEU A 14 17.55 -20.35 0.94
N GLN A 15 18.64 -19.93 1.58
CA GLN A 15 19.77 -19.30 0.90
C GLN A 15 20.44 -20.24 -0.14
N ARG A 16 20.68 -21.50 0.25
CA ARG A 16 21.26 -22.52 -0.66
C ARG A 16 20.32 -22.79 -1.84
N LEU A 17 19.02 -22.91 -1.55
CA LEU A 17 18.00 -23.14 -2.57
C LEU A 17 17.92 -21.97 -3.54
N SER A 18 17.89 -20.73 -3.05
CA SER A 18 17.87 -19.52 -3.89
C SER A 18 19.06 -19.48 -4.85
N LYS A 19 20.29 -19.70 -4.33
CA LYS A 19 21.50 -19.77 -5.16
C LYS A 19 21.44 -20.93 -6.18
N GLY A 20 20.92 -22.09 -5.77
CA GLY A 20 20.75 -23.24 -6.66
C GLY A 20 19.76 -22.97 -7.79
N LEU A 21 18.60 -22.38 -7.48
CA LEU A 21 17.58 -22.02 -8.46
C LEU A 21 18.08 -20.94 -9.43
N GLN A 22 18.85 -19.96 -8.96
CA GLN A 22 19.45 -18.94 -9.82
C GLN A 22 20.41 -19.57 -10.86
N LYS A 23 21.32 -20.46 -10.39
CA LYS A 23 22.24 -21.18 -11.29
C LYS A 23 21.49 -22.10 -12.26
N TRP A 24 20.47 -22.80 -11.78
CA TRP A 24 19.63 -23.65 -12.63
C TRP A 24 18.88 -22.82 -13.67
N GLY A 25 18.28 -21.68 -13.26
CA GLY A 25 17.59 -20.77 -14.15
C GLY A 25 18.51 -20.21 -15.25
N GLN A 26 19.73 -19.78 -14.90
CA GLN A 26 20.74 -19.33 -15.87
C GLN A 26 21.10 -20.43 -16.89
N ARG A 27 21.25 -21.69 -16.45
CA ARG A 27 21.58 -22.80 -17.34
C ARG A 27 20.42 -23.24 -18.24
N LYS A 28 19.19 -23.29 -17.69
CA LYS A 28 18.01 -23.84 -18.40
C LYS A 28 17.24 -22.79 -19.19
N VAL A 29 17.15 -21.58 -18.68
CA VAL A 29 16.38 -20.49 -19.29
C VAL A 29 17.30 -19.60 -20.12
N GLY A 30 18.51 -19.31 -19.63
CA GLY A 30 19.54 -18.55 -20.33
C GLY A 30 19.06 -17.22 -20.90
N ASN A 31 19.61 -16.81 -22.04
CA ASN A 31 19.11 -15.66 -22.79
C ASN A 31 18.03 -16.10 -23.79
N ILE A 32 16.77 -16.14 -23.32
CA ILE A 32 15.61 -16.58 -24.11
C ILE A 32 15.50 -15.83 -25.45
N LYS A 33 15.79 -14.53 -25.47
CA LYS A 33 15.72 -13.75 -26.70
C LYS A 33 16.73 -14.22 -27.73
N ALA A 34 17.98 -14.36 -27.33
CA ALA A 34 19.03 -14.86 -28.24
C ALA A 34 18.72 -16.27 -28.72
N GLN A 35 18.24 -17.16 -27.83
CA GLN A 35 17.82 -18.51 -28.23
C GLN A 35 16.66 -18.49 -29.22
N LEU A 36 15.64 -17.62 -28.99
CA LEU A 36 14.49 -17.50 -29.88
C LEU A 36 14.89 -16.91 -31.23
N GLU A 37 15.74 -15.91 -31.26
CA GLU A 37 16.25 -15.30 -32.50
C GLU A 37 17.08 -16.31 -33.31
N LEU A 38 17.98 -17.05 -32.65
CA LEU A 38 18.78 -18.09 -33.29
C LEU A 38 17.90 -19.22 -33.83
N ALA A 39 16.94 -19.68 -33.05
CA ALA A 39 16.01 -20.73 -33.47
C ALA A 39 15.13 -20.30 -34.66
N LYS A 40 14.70 -19.03 -34.71
CA LYS A 40 13.96 -18.45 -35.84
C LYS A 40 14.84 -18.34 -37.08
N GLU A 41 16.10 -17.92 -36.94
CA GLU A 41 17.04 -17.81 -38.04
C GLU A 41 17.31 -19.17 -38.70
N ILE A 42 17.58 -20.20 -37.89
CA ILE A 42 17.76 -21.56 -38.42
C ILE A 42 16.49 -22.07 -39.10
N LEU A 43 15.33 -21.81 -38.50
CA LEU A 43 14.04 -22.19 -39.08
C LEU A 43 13.82 -21.48 -40.42
N HIS A 44 14.12 -20.18 -40.51
CA HIS A 44 14.00 -19.40 -41.74
C HIS A 44 14.88 -19.95 -42.85
N ARG A 45 16.13 -20.30 -42.54
CA ARG A 45 17.02 -20.95 -43.54
C ARG A 45 16.48 -22.28 -44.03
N LEU A 46 15.95 -23.12 -43.13
CA LEU A 46 15.31 -24.39 -43.52
C LEU A 46 14.06 -24.19 -44.39
N GLU A 47 13.29 -23.12 -44.16
CA GLU A 47 12.13 -22.80 -45.02
C GLU A 47 12.58 -22.34 -46.43
N ILE A 48 13.67 -21.54 -46.53
CA ILE A 48 14.26 -21.12 -47.83
C ILE A 48 14.76 -22.36 -48.61
N GLU A 49 15.51 -23.25 -47.93
CA GLU A 49 16.00 -24.48 -48.57
C GLU A 49 14.83 -25.35 -49.05
N ARG A 50 13.74 -25.42 -48.30
CA ARG A 50 12.54 -26.18 -48.68
C ARG A 50 11.88 -25.67 -49.96
N ASP A 51 11.96 -24.37 -50.23
CA ASP A 51 11.43 -23.77 -51.44
C ASP A 51 12.27 -24.12 -52.70
N SER A 52 13.58 -24.48 -52.47
CA SER A 52 14.50 -24.84 -53.55
C SER A 52 14.65 -26.35 -53.76
N ARG A 53 14.51 -27.18 -52.69
CA ARG A 53 14.67 -28.63 -52.73
C ARG A 53 13.83 -29.31 -51.65
N ALA A 54 13.56 -30.61 -51.80
CA ALA A 54 13.01 -31.39 -50.71
C ALA A 54 14.03 -31.48 -49.55
N LEU A 55 13.55 -31.27 -48.33
CA LEU A 55 14.38 -31.46 -47.12
C LEU A 55 14.61 -32.93 -46.85
N SER A 56 15.81 -33.27 -46.39
CA SER A 56 16.08 -34.61 -45.88
C SER A 56 15.27 -34.91 -44.60
N ASP A 57 15.09 -36.18 -44.25
CA ASP A 57 14.37 -36.60 -43.03
C ASP A 57 14.92 -35.95 -41.76
N ARG A 58 16.25 -35.78 -41.68
CA ARG A 58 16.91 -35.10 -40.56
C ARG A 58 16.60 -33.61 -40.50
N GLU A 59 16.59 -32.93 -41.62
CA GLU A 59 16.24 -31.48 -41.70
C GLU A 59 14.77 -31.29 -41.40
N GLU A 60 13.87 -32.14 -41.89
CA GLU A 60 12.46 -32.08 -41.57
C GLU A 60 12.18 -32.35 -40.06
N TRP A 61 12.88 -33.31 -39.50
CA TRP A 61 12.84 -33.57 -38.02
C TRP A 61 13.34 -32.35 -37.24
N LEU A 62 14.47 -31.73 -37.63
CA LEU A 62 15.01 -30.55 -37.02
C LEU A 62 14.02 -29.39 -37.11
N ARG A 63 13.42 -29.15 -38.30
CA ARG A 63 12.42 -28.15 -38.55
C ARG A 63 11.21 -28.26 -37.60
N LYS A 64 10.67 -29.48 -37.46
CA LYS A 64 9.56 -29.75 -36.53
C LYS A 64 9.94 -29.48 -35.08
N LYS A 65 11.13 -29.93 -34.66
CA LYS A 65 11.64 -29.68 -33.31
C LYS A 65 11.87 -28.21 -33.02
N LEU A 66 12.45 -27.46 -33.94
CA LEU A 66 12.65 -26.02 -33.81
C LEU A 66 11.33 -25.26 -33.72
N LYS A 67 10.30 -25.64 -34.49
CA LYS A 67 8.95 -25.03 -34.35
C LYS A 67 8.40 -25.18 -32.94
N LEU A 68 8.44 -26.39 -32.38
CA LEU A 68 8.01 -26.63 -31.01
C LEU A 68 8.86 -25.86 -29.98
N HIS A 69 10.18 -25.81 -30.19
CA HIS A 69 11.08 -25.07 -29.33
C HIS A 69 10.81 -23.55 -29.36
N CYS A 70 10.61 -22.98 -30.55
CA CYS A 70 10.21 -21.57 -30.71
C CYS A 70 8.90 -21.24 -29.98
N LEU A 71 7.89 -22.11 -30.06
CA LEU A 71 6.63 -21.93 -29.34
C LEU A 71 6.84 -21.96 -27.83
N GLY A 72 7.67 -22.88 -27.31
CA GLY A 72 8.03 -22.95 -25.89
C GLY A 72 8.77 -21.69 -25.42
N LEU A 73 9.78 -21.24 -26.16
CA LEU A 73 10.53 -20.03 -25.84
C LEU A 73 9.66 -18.76 -25.91
N ALA A 74 8.78 -18.65 -26.90
CA ALA A 74 7.86 -17.53 -27.02
C ALA A 74 6.85 -17.48 -25.85
N SER A 75 6.34 -18.66 -25.43
CA SER A 75 5.48 -18.78 -24.26
C SER A 75 6.19 -18.34 -22.99
N LEU A 76 7.46 -18.72 -22.83
CA LEU A 76 8.28 -18.37 -21.67
C LEU A 76 8.61 -16.87 -21.67
N GLU A 77 9.00 -16.28 -22.81
CA GLU A 77 9.24 -14.85 -22.96
C GLU A 77 7.98 -14.05 -22.59
N ARG A 78 6.82 -14.46 -23.10
CA ARG A 78 5.53 -13.87 -22.76
C ARG A 78 5.26 -13.92 -21.26
N THR A 79 5.48 -15.07 -20.62
CA THR A 79 5.26 -15.25 -19.18
C THR A 79 6.15 -14.31 -18.36
N ILE A 80 7.43 -14.21 -18.72
CA ILE A 80 8.38 -13.30 -18.07
C ILE A 80 7.97 -11.84 -18.28
N ALA A 81 7.60 -11.44 -19.50
CA ALA A 81 7.14 -10.09 -19.79
C ALA A 81 5.87 -9.74 -19.00
N ARG A 82 4.91 -10.66 -18.93
CA ARG A 82 3.69 -10.51 -18.13
C ARG A 82 4.00 -10.33 -16.65
N LEU A 83 4.82 -11.19 -16.05
CA LEU A 83 5.21 -11.10 -14.65
C LEU A 83 5.94 -9.77 -14.34
N ARG A 84 6.81 -9.32 -15.24
CA ARG A 84 7.51 -8.03 -15.13
C ARG A 84 6.57 -6.85 -15.30
N SER A 85 5.54 -6.96 -16.15
CA SER A 85 4.53 -5.91 -16.34
C SER A 85 3.59 -5.74 -15.15
N ARG A 86 3.42 -6.80 -14.34
CA ARG A 86 2.51 -6.90 -13.18
C ARG A 86 1.02 -6.66 -13.50
N PHE A 87 0.61 -6.81 -14.74
CA PHE A 87 -0.79 -6.81 -15.13
C PHE A 87 -1.37 -8.22 -14.96
N LEU A 88 -1.94 -8.46 -13.79
CA LEU A 88 -2.44 -9.80 -13.42
C LEU A 88 -3.80 -10.12 -14.03
N TYR A 89 -4.61 -9.11 -14.35
CA TYR A 89 -5.96 -9.30 -14.91
C TYR A 89 -5.97 -9.64 -16.41
N LEU A 90 -4.85 -9.45 -17.12
CA LEU A 90 -4.69 -9.89 -18.51
C LEU A 90 -4.01 -11.27 -18.56
N GLN A 91 -4.61 -12.27 -17.92
CA GLN A 91 -4.03 -13.61 -17.86
C GLN A 91 -4.27 -14.43 -19.11
N GLU A 92 -5.43 -14.26 -19.73
CA GLU A 92 -5.92 -15.06 -20.87
C GLU A 92 -6.16 -14.18 -22.10
N GLY A 93 -6.21 -14.81 -23.25
CA GLY A 93 -6.37 -14.16 -24.55
C GLY A 93 -5.06 -14.05 -25.33
N ASP A 94 -5.00 -13.13 -26.27
CA ASP A 94 -3.84 -12.89 -27.11
C ASP A 94 -2.54 -12.68 -26.33
N ALA A 95 -1.44 -12.95 -26.96
CA ALA A 95 -0.10 -12.87 -26.37
C ALA A 95 0.21 -11.52 -25.73
N ASN A 96 -0.43 -10.41 -26.14
CA ASN A 96 -0.26 -9.03 -25.61
C ASN A 96 1.22 -8.69 -25.29
N THR A 97 2.16 -9.33 -25.99
CA THR A 97 3.59 -9.30 -25.64
C THR A 97 4.15 -7.89 -25.79
N ALA A 98 3.75 -7.17 -26.84
CA ALA A 98 4.15 -5.78 -27.05
C ALA A 98 3.67 -4.88 -25.90
N PHE A 99 2.44 -5.05 -25.44
CA PHE A 99 1.89 -4.34 -24.29
C PHE A 99 2.68 -4.64 -23.00
N PHE A 100 2.95 -5.90 -22.70
CA PHE A 100 3.72 -6.29 -21.52
C PHE A 100 5.16 -5.75 -21.57
N HIS A 101 5.81 -5.83 -22.72
CA HIS A 101 7.16 -5.28 -22.91
C HIS A 101 7.17 -3.75 -22.77
N GLN A 102 6.20 -3.05 -23.33
CA GLN A 102 6.08 -1.60 -23.20
C GLN A 102 5.86 -1.20 -21.75
N GLN A 103 4.99 -1.90 -21.02
CA GLN A 103 4.77 -1.65 -19.60
C GLN A 103 6.03 -1.96 -18.76
N ALA A 104 6.75 -3.02 -19.06
CA ALA A 104 8.01 -3.32 -18.40
C ALA A 104 9.07 -2.24 -18.68
N ARG A 105 9.11 -1.66 -19.90
CA ARG A 105 9.97 -0.52 -20.26
C ARG A 105 9.52 0.77 -19.57
N TYR A 106 8.22 1.01 -19.44
CA TYR A 106 7.69 2.19 -18.76
C TYR A 106 8.09 2.21 -17.28
N ARG A 107 8.25 1.04 -16.65
CA ARG A 107 8.75 0.92 -15.28
C ARG A 107 10.24 1.23 -15.12
N LYS A 108 11.04 1.13 -16.20
CA LYS A 108 12.41 1.68 -16.21
C LYS A 108 12.46 3.20 -16.05
N LYS A 109 11.33 3.92 -16.20
CA LYS A 109 11.23 5.36 -15.89
C LYS A 109 11.30 5.66 -14.39
N ASN A 110 11.21 4.66 -13.51
CA ASN A 110 11.48 4.83 -12.08
C ASN A 110 12.99 4.86 -11.78
N PHE A 111 13.84 4.92 -12.81
CA PHE A 111 15.28 5.10 -12.67
C PHE A 111 15.55 6.49 -12.10
N ILE A 112 16.23 6.53 -10.96
CA ILE A 112 16.64 7.75 -10.30
C ILE A 112 17.90 8.24 -10.97
N SER A 113 17.77 9.20 -11.90
CA SER A 113 18.90 9.77 -12.64
C SER A 113 19.73 10.73 -11.79
N LYS A 114 19.04 11.54 -10.97
CA LYS A 114 19.65 12.54 -10.08
C LYS A 114 18.86 12.66 -8.78
N LEU A 115 19.52 13.05 -7.70
CA LEU A 115 18.89 13.44 -6.44
C LEU A 115 19.38 14.81 -6.01
N GLN A 116 18.51 15.59 -5.39
CA GLN A 116 18.83 16.84 -4.75
C GLN A 116 19.00 16.61 -3.25
N VAL A 117 20.18 16.99 -2.74
CA VAL A 117 20.54 16.91 -1.32
C VAL A 117 20.91 18.32 -0.85
N GLY A 118 19.99 18.99 -0.17
CA GLY A 118 20.13 20.41 0.13
C GLY A 118 20.25 21.24 -1.17
N ASN A 119 21.38 21.96 -1.33
CA ASN A 119 21.66 22.77 -2.51
C ASN A 119 22.48 22.03 -3.58
N GLN A 120 22.84 20.77 -3.36
CA GLN A 120 23.67 20.00 -4.31
C GLN A 120 22.82 18.98 -5.07
N VAL A 121 23.19 18.76 -6.34
CA VAL A 121 22.60 17.72 -7.17
C VAL A 121 23.62 16.60 -7.34
N VAL A 122 23.29 15.40 -6.85
CA VAL A 122 24.12 14.21 -6.96
C VAL A 122 23.63 13.34 -8.13
N VAL A 123 24.57 12.84 -8.93
CA VAL A 123 24.29 12.13 -10.18
C VAL A 123 24.92 10.74 -10.20
N THR A 124 26.08 10.54 -9.57
CA THR A 124 26.75 9.24 -9.53
C THR A 124 25.95 8.22 -8.70
N GLN A 125 26.12 6.94 -8.98
CA GLN A 125 25.36 5.88 -8.26
C GLN A 125 25.73 5.88 -6.78
N ASP A 126 27.02 5.99 -6.45
CA ASP A 126 27.52 5.93 -5.07
C ASP A 126 27.04 7.14 -4.23
N GLU A 127 27.11 8.35 -4.79
CA GLU A 127 26.62 9.56 -4.10
C GLU A 127 25.11 9.49 -3.85
N LYS A 128 24.33 9.02 -4.84
CA LYS A 128 22.87 8.81 -4.66
C LYS A 128 22.59 7.76 -3.59
N GLN A 129 23.34 6.64 -3.61
CA GLN A 129 23.17 5.58 -2.62
C GLN A 129 23.44 6.11 -1.22
N LYS A 130 24.59 6.78 -1.03
CA LYS A 130 24.97 7.38 0.25
C LYS A 130 23.92 8.39 0.75
N ALA A 131 23.46 9.29 -0.13
CA ALA A 131 22.44 10.28 0.25
C ALA A 131 21.12 9.63 0.70
N VAL A 132 20.74 8.51 0.08
CA VAL A 132 19.55 7.76 0.44
C VAL A 132 19.76 7.00 1.74
N ASP A 133 20.90 6.34 1.92
CA ASP A 133 21.24 5.60 3.15
C ASP A 133 21.31 6.54 4.35
N ASP A 134 21.99 7.68 4.25
CA ASP A 134 22.04 8.71 5.30
C ASP A 134 20.64 9.23 5.67
N PHE A 135 19.79 9.45 4.67
CA PHE A 135 18.41 9.89 4.90
C PHE A 135 17.57 8.83 5.68
N TYR A 136 17.65 7.56 5.29
CA TYR A 136 16.88 6.52 5.98
C TYR A 136 17.51 6.10 7.31
N GLU A 137 18.83 6.18 7.47
CA GLU A 137 19.51 6.00 8.74
C GLU A 137 19.03 7.05 9.77
N SER A 138 18.91 8.32 9.37
CA SER A 138 18.38 9.38 10.23
C SER A 138 16.91 9.19 10.64
N ILE A 139 16.13 8.43 9.85
CA ILE A 139 14.70 8.22 10.13
C ILE A 139 14.47 6.93 10.93
N LEU A 140 15.12 5.84 10.53
CA LEU A 140 14.86 4.50 11.04
C LEU A 140 15.96 4.00 11.98
N GLY A 141 17.21 4.42 11.75
CA GLY A 141 18.40 3.95 12.46
C GLY A 141 18.67 4.66 13.79
N THR A 142 17.99 5.77 14.06
CA THR A 142 18.14 6.52 15.30
C THR A 142 16.95 6.32 16.21
N ALA A 143 17.21 5.95 17.47
CA ALA A 143 16.20 6.01 18.51
C ALA A 143 15.94 7.49 18.87
N GLU A 144 14.68 7.88 18.95
CA GLU A 144 14.29 9.17 19.49
C GLU A 144 13.94 8.97 20.96
N GLU A 145 14.64 9.65 21.85
CA GLU A 145 14.31 9.64 23.28
C GLU A 145 12.93 10.29 23.44
N ARG A 146 12.13 9.67 24.30
CA ARG A 146 10.79 10.18 24.62
C ARG A 146 10.89 11.08 25.83
N ASP A 147 10.62 12.35 25.63
CA ASP A 147 10.60 13.34 26.72
C ASP A 147 9.39 13.16 27.64
N TYR A 148 8.27 12.59 27.10
CA TYR A 148 6.99 12.45 27.79
C TYR A 148 6.39 11.06 27.60
N THR A 149 5.67 10.61 28.61
CA THR A 149 4.73 9.48 28.53
C THR A 149 3.32 10.00 28.72
N LEU A 150 2.35 9.40 28.04
CA LEU A 150 0.94 9.66 28.30
C LEU A 150 0.46 8.73 29.41
N ASP A 151 -0.26 9.28 30.37
CA ASP A 151 -0.99 8.45 31.31
C ASP A 151 -2.21 7.83 30.60
N LEU A 152 -2.03 6.60 30.15
CA LEU A 152 -3.07 5.86 29.42
C LEU A 152 -4.23 5.42 30.35
N ASP A 153 -4.06 5.50 31.68
CA ASP A 153 -5.11 5.14 32.65
C ASP A 153 -6.22 6.18 32.67
N ILE A 154 -5.86 7.45 32.49
CA ILE A 154 -6.82 8.56 32.45
C ILE A 154 -7.70 8.52 31.19
N LEU A 155 -7.22 7.90 30.09
CA LEU A 155 -7.87 7.93 28.78
C LEU A 155 -9.03 6.94 28.62
N ASN A 156 -9.38 6.20 29.68
CA ASN A 156 -10.45 5.19 29.66
C ASN A 156 -10.32 4.18 28.50
N ILE A 157 -9.09 3.82 28.14
CA ILE A 157 -8.83 2.79 27.13
C ILE A 157 -9.34 1.46 27.69
N GLN A 158 -10.25 0.83 26.98
CA GLN A 158 -10.86 -0.43 27.39
C GLN A 158 -9.84 -1.56 27.37
N HIS A 159 -9.74 -2.29 28.49
CA HIS A 159 -8.96 -3.52 28.56
C HIS A 159 -9.76 -4.71 28.04
N HIS A 160 -9.13 -5.49 27.15
CA HIS A 160 -9.71 -6.67 26.52
C HIS A 160 -8.97 -7.95 26.93
N ASN A 161 -9.69 -9.07 27.03
CA ASN A 161 -9.03 -10.37 27.16
C ASN A 161 -8.59 -10.86 25.77
N LEU A 162 -7.29 -10.79 25.51
CA LEU A 162 -6.68 -11.20 24.24
C LEU A 162 -5.79 -12.44 24.38
N SER A 163 -6.00 -13.26 25.41
CA SER A 163 -5.20 -14.46 25.71
C SER A 163 -5.16 -15.47 24.57
N GLU A 164 -6.19 -15.52 23.71
CA GLU A 164 -6.23 -16.38 22.52
C GLU A 164 -5.11 -16.06 21.52
N LEU A 165 -4.63 -14.82 21.48
CA LEU A 165 -3.54 -14.42 20.61
C LEU A 165 -2.21 -15.10 20.97
N ASP A 166 -2.03 -15.47 22.25
CA ASP A 166 -0.83 -16.11 22.77
C ASP A 166 -0.74 -17.62 22.45
N ALA A 167 -1.78 -18.20 21.82
CA ALA A 167 -1.83 -19.62 21.48
C ALA A 167 -0.65 -20.02 20.57
N SER A 168 -0.25 -21.31 20.65
CA SER A 168 0.78 -21.86 19.78
C SER A 168 0.33 -21.88 18.31
N PHE A 169 1.27 -21.75 17.37
CA PHE A 169 0.96 -21.85 15.93
C PHE A 169 0.62 -23.29 15.55
N SER A 170 -0.55 -23.49 14.95
CA SER A 170 -0.93 -24.79 14.41
C SER A 170 -0.53 -24.92 12.92
N GLU A 171 -0.35 -26.17 12.45
CA GLU A 171 -0.04 -26.43 11.03
C GLU A 171 -1.19 -25.95 10.13
N GLU A 172 -2.44 -26.13 10.58
CA GLU A 172 -3.65 -25.73 9.85
C GLU A 172 -3.71 -24.21 9.66
N GLU A 173 -3.40 -23.46 10.71
CA GLU A 173 -3.36 -21.98 10.67
C GLU A 173 -2.27 -21.48 9.72
N VAL A 174 -1.07 -22.06 9.82
CA VAL A 174 0.05 -21.68 8.95
C VAL A 174 -0.28 -22.00 7.50
N TRP A 175 -0.85 -23.18 7.23
CA TRP A 175 -1.26 -23.57 5.89
C TRP A 175 -2.39 -22.70 5.35
N ALA A 176 -3.40 -22.35 6.15
CA ALA A 176 -4.46 -21.42 5.76
C ALA A 176 -3.87 -20.06 5.39
N THR A 177 -2.92 -19.57 6.18
CA THR A 177 -2.21 -18.30 5.89
C THR A 177 -1.44 -18.37 4.56
N ILE A 178 -0.73 -19.48 4.29
CA ILE A 178 0.01 -19.67 3.03
C ILE A 178 -0.95 -19.70 1.83
N LYS A 179 -2.10 -20.35 1.95
CA LYS A 179 -3.12 -20.35 0.87
C LYS A 179 -3.59 -18.96 0.50
N ASP A 180 -3.75 -18.08 1.50
CA ASP A 180 -4.21 -16.71 1.32
C ASP A 180 -3.09 -15.76 0.86
N MET A 181 -1.83 -16.18 0.92
CA MET A 181 -0.73 -15.33 0.44
C MET A 181 -0.82 -15.09 -1.07
N PRO A 182 -0.67 -13.81 -1.52
CA PRO A 182 -0.62 -13.50 -2.94
C PRO A 182 0.55 -14.22 -3.63
N LEU A 183 0.26 -14.93 -4.72
CA LEU A 183 1.22 -15.81 -5.39
C LEU A 183 2.38 -15.05 -6.07
N ASP A 184 2.08 -13.91 -6.71
CA ASP A 184 2.97 -13.25 -7.67
C ASP A 184 3.36 -11.82 -7.24
N LYS A 185 3.27 -11.49 -5.93
CA LYS A 185 3.82 -10.22 -5.42
C LYS A 185 5.36 -10.22 -5.46
N ALA A 186 5.95 -9.01 -5.47
CA ALA A 186 7.40 -8.87 -5.44
C ALA A 186 8.00 -9.61 -4.24
N PRO A 187 9.05 -10.43 -4.47
CA PRO A 187 9.76 -11.09 -3.39
C PRO A 187 10.62 -10.11 -2.58
N GLY A 188 11.01 -10.53 -1.39
CA GLY A 188 12.02 -9.88 -0.58
C GLY A 188 13.45 -10.28 -0.97
N PRO A 189 14.43 -10.06 -0.05
CA PRO A 189 15.85 -10.35 -0.30
C PRO A 189 16.16 -11.81 -0.64
N ASP A 190 15.33 -12.73 -0.17
CA ASP A 190 15.46 -14.18 -0.41
C ASP A 190 14.99 -14.64 -1.80
N GLY A 191 14.24 -13.81 -2.52
CA GLY A 191 13.72 -14.11 -3.85
C GLY A 191 12.47 -14.99 -3.88
N PHE A 192 11.93 -15.45 -2.73
CA PHE A 192 10.76 -16.33 -2.68
C PHE A 192 9.44 -15.55 -2.60
N THR A 193 8.41 -16.11 -3.25
CA THR A 193 7.05 -15.56 -3.28
C THR A 193 6.08 -16.51 -2.58
N GLY A 194 4.82 -16.09 -2.38
CA GLY A 194 3.77 -16.98 -1.86
C GLY A 194 3.58 -18.26 -2.68
N ARG A 195 3.86 -18.20 -4.00
CA ARG A 195 3.81 -19.36 -4.89
C ARG A 195 4.79 -20.46 -4.44
N PHE A 196 6.00 -20.10 -4.03
CA PHE A 196 6.98 -21.06 -3.53
C PHE A 196 6.45 -21.81 -2.30
N TYR A 197 5.98 -21.07 -1.29
CA TYR A 197 5.45 -21.69 -0.07
C TYR A 197 4.27 -22.60 -0.36
N LYS A 198 3.34 -22.16 -1.23
CA LYS A 198 2.18 -22.95 -1.61
C LYS A 198 2.54 -24.22 -2.38
N SER A 199 3.49 -24.15 -3.33
CA SER A 199 3.88 -25.28 -4.17
C SER A 199 4.80 -26.29 -3.46
N CYS A 200 5.59 -25.82 -2.49
CA CYS A 200 6.59 -26.64 -1.81
C CYS A 200 6.19 -27.00 -0.36
N TRP A 201 4.96 -26.70 0.06
CA TRP A 201 4.54 -26.88 1.45
C TRP A 201 4.81 -28.28 2.00
N SER A 202 4.47 -29.33 1.25
CA SER A 202 4.70 -30.71 1.65
C SER A 202 6.17 -31.04 1.96
N ILE A 203 7.11 -30.29 1.38
CA ILE A 203 8.55 -30.47 1.57
C ILE A 203 9.06 -29.62 2.74
N ILE A 204 8.62 -28.37 2.84
CA ILE A 204 9.20 -27.37 3.76
C ILE A 204 8.46 -27.29 5.10
N LYS A 205 7.26 -27.86 5.23
CA LYS A 205 6.40 -27.68 6.41
C LYS A 205 7.09 -27.99 7.73
N GLY A 206 7.84 -29.08 7.80
CA GLY A 206 8.54 -29.47 9.02
C GLY A 206 9.61 -28.47 9.45
N ASP A 207 10.33 -27.85 8.51
CA ASP A 207 11.32 -26.82 8.82
C ASP A 207 10.64 -25.52 9.23
N VAL A 208 9.57 -25.14 8.56
CA VAL A 208 8.78 -23.92 8.86
C VAL A 208 8.17 -24.03 10.26
N MET A 209 7.53 -25.16 10.59
CA MET A 209 6.90 -25.35 11.90
C MET A 209 7.92 -25.35 13.03
N ARG A 210 9.05 -26.03 12.90
CA ARG A 210 10.13 -25.98 13.90
C ARG A 210 10.69 -24.57 14.10
N ALA A 211 10.84 -23.78 13.02
CA ALA A 211 11.32 -22.41 13.14
C ALA A 211 10.29 -21.51 13.82
N LEU A 212 8.99 -21.68 13.53
CA LEU A 212 7.90 -20.94 14.20
C LEU A 212 7.81 -21.29 15.68
N GLU A 213 7.93 -22.57 16.03
CA GLU A 213 7.95 -23.03 17.42
C GLU A 213 9.14 -22.45 18.18
N ALA A 214 10.35 -22.47 17.60
CA ALA A 214 11.55 -21.89 18.21
C ALA A 214 11.37 -20.38 18.47
N ILE A 215 10.73 -19.64 17.56
CA ILE A 215 10.40 -18.22 17.75
C ILE A 215 9.43 -18.04 18.92
N GLN A 216 8.40 -18.87 19.02
CA GLN A 216 7.44 -18.80 20.12
C GLN A 216 8.01 -19.18 21.49
N GLN A 217 9.04 -20.02 21.51
CA GLN A 217 9.75 -20.40 22.74
C GLN A 217 10.82 -19.38 23.16
N GLY A 218 10.98 -18.28 22.42
CA GLY A 218 12.00 -17.28 22.71
C GLY A 218 13.41 -17.65 22.22
N HIS A 219 13.55 -18.75 21.47
CA HIS A 219 14.82 -19.14 20.87
C HIS A 219 15.11 -18.30 19.61
N VAL A 220 15.28 -17.00 19.82
CA VAL A 220 15.30 -15.98 18.77
C VAL A 220 16.68 -15.70 18.18
N PHE A 221 17.68 -16.44 18.63
CA PHE A 221 19.03 -16.29 18.12
C PHE A 221 19.04 -16.45 16.60
N LYS A 222 19.52 -15.42 15.90
CA LYS A 222 19.59 -15.34 14.43
C LYS A 222 18.28 -15.07 13.68
N PHE A 223 17.13 -14.76 14.31
CA PHE A 223 15.94 -14.32 13.59
C PHE A 223 16.21 -13.06 12.75
N ARG A 224 17.17 -12.23 13.13
CA ARG A 224 17.67 -11.08 12.35
C ARG A 224 17.99 -11.44 10.89
N LEU A 225 18.51 -12.66 10.63
CA LEU A 225 18.84 -13.11 9.26
C LEU A 225 17.61 -13.27 8.37
N LEU A 226 16.46 -13.60 8.96
CA LEU A 226 15.18 -13.78 8.28
C LEU A 226 14.31 -12.51 8.33
N ASN A 227 14.67 -11.53 9.12
CA ASN A 227 13.87 -10.30 9.32
C ASN A 227 14.47 -9.09 8.59
N THR A 228 14.97 -9.33 7.39
CA THR A 228 15.53 -8.32 6.50
C THR A 228 14.52 -7.89 5.45
N ALA A 229 14.67 -6.68 4.91
CA ALA A 229 13.83 -6.18 3.83
C ALA A 229 14.65 -5.33 2.85
N PHE A 230 14.21 -5.27 1.59
CA PHE A 230 14.60 -4.20 0.67
C PHE A 230 13.56 -3.08 0.71
N ILE A 231 13.99 -1.83 0.70
CA ILE A 231 13.14 -0.68 0.46
C ILE A 231 13.29 -0.29 -1.01
N THR A 232 12.17 -0.28 -1.75
CA THR A 232 12.12 0.27 -3.10
C THR A 232 11.45 1.63 -3.09
N LEU A 233 12.03 2.58 -3.82
CA LEU A 233 11.59 3.97 -3.85
C LEU A 233 10.60 4.18 -5.01
N LEU A 234 9.35 4.54 -4.69
CA LEU A 234 8.32 4.85 -5.67
C LEU A 234 8.04 6.35 -5.70
N PRO A 235 8.19 7.05 -6.84
CA PRO A 235 7.96 8.48 -6.92
C PRO A 235 6.51 8.84 -6.60
N LYS A 236 6.29 9.86 -5.76
CA LYS A 236 4.98 10.44 -5.43
C LYS A 236 4.49 11.38 -6.53
N LYS A 237 5.41 11.98 -7.28
CA LYS A 237 5.17 12.95 -8.37
C LYS A 237 6.09 12.65 -9.56
N VAL A 238 5.76 13.19 -10.72
CA VAL A 238 6.48 12.93 -11.97
C VAL A 238 7.94 13.38 -11.90
N ASP A 239 8.20 14.54 -11.29
CA ASP A 239 9.52 15.15 -11.18
C ASP A 239 10.09 15.00 -9.75
N ALA A 240 10.07 13.77 -9.22
CA ALA A 240 10.65 13.48 -7.93
C ALA A 240 12.19 13.58 -8.00
N VAL A 241 12.77 14.52 -7.25
CA VAL A 241 14.23 14.77 -7.20
C VAL A 241 14.80 14.68 -5.78
N GLU A 242 13.98 14.86 -4.74
CA GLU A 242 14.41 14.69 -3.35
C GLU A 242 13.98 13.34 -2.80
N VAL A 243 14.75 12.77 -1.87
CA VAL A 243 14.43 11.45 -1.27
C VAL A 243 13.05 11.45 -0.64
N LYS A 244 12.61 12.57 -0.03
CA LYS A 244 11.25 12.73 0.54
C LYS A 244 10.11 12.67 -0.50
N ASP A 245 10.42 12.84 -1.81
CA ASP A 245 9.45 12.75 -2.90
C ASP A 245 9.11 11.30 -3.28
N PHE A 246 9.77 10.34 -2.67
CA PHE A 246 9.52 8.92 -2.89
C PHE A 246 8.76 8.29 -1.72
N ARG A 247 7.98 7.25 -2.03
CA ARG A 247 7.36 6.36 -1.02
C ARG A 247 8.26 5.15 -0.82
N PRO A 248 8.69 4.85 0.42
CA PRO A 248 9.41 3.62 0.70
C PRO A 248 8.43 2.45 0.74
N ILE A 249 8.67 1.43 -0.07
CA ILE A 249 7.90 0.19 -0.01
C ILE A 249 8.83 -0.94 0.38
N SER A 250 8.57 -1.57 1.52
CA SER A 250 9.38 -2.66 2.04
C SER A 250 9.05 -3.99 1.36
N LEU A 251 10.05 -4.62 0.79
CA LEU A 251 10.02 -5.97 0.24
C LEU A 251 10.65 -6.90 1.27
N ILE A 252 9.82 -7.47 2.14
CA ILE A 252 10.24 -8.22 3.33
C ILE A 252 10.59 -9.65 2.94
N HIS A 253 11.61 -10.22 3.58
CA HIS A 253 11.97 -11.63 3.50
C HIS A 253 10.73 -12.52 3.69
N SER A 254 10.59 -13.52 2.84
CA SER A 254 9.35 -14.31 2.73
C SER A 254 8.93 -14.98 4.05
N PHE A 255 9.88 -15.47 4.85
CA PHE A 255 9.60 -16.12 6.13
C PHE A 255 9.12 -15.11 7.18
N ALA A 256 9.79 -13.96 7.34
CA ALA A 256 9.32 -12.90 8.23
C ALA A 256 7.92 -12.42 7.85
N LYS A 257 7.66 -12.29 6.55
CA LYS A 257 6.33 -11.95 6.04
C LYS A 257 5.27 -13.00 6.36
N LEU A 258 5.64 -14.28 6.36
CA LEU A 258 4.74 -15.36 6.80
C LEU A 258 4.41 -15.21 8.29
N VAL A 259 5.42 -14.98 9.14
CA VAL A 259 5.22 -14.75 10.59
C VAL A 259 4.28 -13.58 10.83
N THR A 260 4.57 -12.41 10.25
CA THR A 260 3.74 -11.21 10.44
C THR A 260 2.34 -11.37 9.84
N LYS A 261 2.17 -12.18 8.78
CA LYS A 261 0.85 -12.48 8.21
C LYS A 261 0.02 -13.39 9.10
N ILE A 262 0.62 -14.38 9.78
CA ILE A 262 -0.08 -15.22 10.77
C ILE A 262 -0.58 -14.34 11.92
N LEU A 263 0.31 -13.49 12.48
CA LEU A 263 -0.08 -12.58 13.56
C LEU A 263 -1.17 -11.59 13.11
N ALA A 264 -1.07 -11.05 11.89
CA ALA A 264 -2.10 -10.19 11.34
C ALA A 264 -3.45 -10.91 11.18
N ASN A 265 -3.44 -12.17 10.77
CA ASN A 265 -4.67 -12.97 10.65
C ASN A 265 -5.33 -13.24 12.01
N ARG A 266 -4.53 -13.43 13.07
CA ARG A 266 -5.05 -13.56 14.45
C ARG A 266 -5.63 -12.25 14.98
N LEU A 267 -4.94 -11.12 14.73
CA LEU A 267 -5.36 -9.81 15.22
C LEU A 267 -6.58 -9.25 14.48
N ALA A 268 -6.72 -9.52 13.17
CA ALA A 268 -7.76 -8.94 12.33
C ALA A 268 -9.20 -9.13 12.84
N PRO A 269 -9.61 -10.30 13.38
CA PRO A 269 -10.94 -10.49 13.94
C PRO A 269 -11.21 -9.67 15.20
N MET A 270 -10.18 -9.32 15.98
CA MET A 270 -10.30 -8.58 17.22
C MET A 270 -10.35 -7.05 17.00
N LEU A 271 -9.77 -6.55 15.90
CA LEU A 271 -9.70 -5.11 15.63
C LEU A 271 -11.04 -4.37 15.71
N PRO A 272 -12.19 -4.91 15.25
CA PRO A 272 -13.45 -4.19 15.36
C PRO A 272 -13.85 -3.81 16.78
N SER A 273 -13.43 -4.58 17.79
CA SER A 273 -13.67 -4.29 19.21
C SER A 273 -12.59 -3.44 19.85
N LEU A 274 -11.36 -3.49 19.31
CA LEU A 274 -10.21 -2.76 19.86
C LEU A 274 -10.12 -1.31 19.38
N ILE A 275 -10.68 -1.03 18.19
CA ILE A 275 -10.52 0.25 17.48
C ILE A 275 -11.85 0.99 17.43
N SER A 276 -11.83 2.25 17.78
CA SER A 276 -12.98 3.17 17.77
C SER A 276 -13.72 3.16 16.42
N ALA A 277 -15.03 3.39 16.45
CA ALA A 277 -15.89 3.30 15.26
C ALA A 277 -15.56 4.32 14.16
N ASN A 278 -14.92 5.42 14.52
CA ASN A 278 -14.51 6.51 13.62
C ASN A 278 -13.16 6.27 12.90
N GLN A 279 -12.48 5.15 13.15
CA GLN A 279 -11.35 4.66 12.35
C GLN A 279 -11.84 3.52 11.45
N SER A 280 -11.73 3.68 10.13
CA SER A 280 -12.20 2.64 9.19
C SER A 280 -11.09 1.94 8.41
N ALA A 281 -9.87 2.47 8.42
CA ALA A 281 -8.77 1.84 7.70
C ALA A 281 -8.36 0.52 8.36
N PHE A 282 -8.06 -0.48 7.54
CA PHE A 282 -7.53 -1.80 7.93
C PHE A 282 -8.42 -2.64 8.85
N VAL A 283 -9.63 -2.18 9.20
CA VAL A 283 -10.61 -2.91 10.00
C VAL A 283 -11.59 -3.63 9.09
N ARG A 284 -11.73 -4.95 9.27
CA ARG A 284 -12.60 -5.78 8.44
C ARG A 284 -14.05 -5.31 8.53
N GLY A 285 -14.71 -5.17 7.38
CA GLY A 285 -16.11 -4.75 7.28
C GLY A 285 -16.32 -3.24 7.23
N ARG A 286 -15.35 -2.40 7.65
CA ARG A 286 -15.42 -0.94 7.53
C ARG A 286 -14.92 -0.50 6.15
N LYS A 287 -15.49 0.59 5.62
CA LYS A 287 -15.20 1.08 4.27
C LYS A 287 -14.74 2.54 4.30
N ILE A 288 -13.86 2.90 3.39
CA ILE A 288 -13.40 4.30 3.22
C ILE A 288 -14.56 5.27 2.96
N HIS A 289 -15.62 4.80 2.30
CA HIS A 289 -16.82 5.59 2.04
C HIS A 289 -17.55 5.99 3.32
N ASP A 290 -17.54 5.14 4.34
CA ASP A 290 -18.21 5.40 5.63
C ASP A 290 -17.60 6.64 6.29
N ASN A 291 -16.25 6.77 6.28
CA ASN A 291 -15.57 7.97 6.77
C ASN A 291 -15.88 9.20 5.94
N PHE A 292 -15.83 9.09 4.61
CA PHE A 292 -16.16 10.22 3.75
C PHE A 292 -17.59 10.70 3.99
N MET A 293 -18.56 9.79 4.03
CA MET A 293 -19.97 10.12 4.25
C MET A 293 -20.22 10.71 5.64
N LEU A 294 -19.55 10.18 6.68
CA LEU A 294 -19.61 10.75 8.03
C LEU A 294 -19.16 12.21 8.03
N VAL A 295 -17.98 12.49 7.51
CA VAL A 295 -17.43 13.85 7.45
C VAL A 295 -18.29 14.75 6.58
N GLN A 296 -18.75 14.28 5.41
CA GLN A 296 -19.64 15.04 4.52
C GLN A 296 -20.97 15.39 5.19
N GLN A 297 -21.55 14.47 5.95
CA GLN A 297 -22.80 14.70 6.68
C GLN A 297 -22.58 15.68 7.83
N MET A 298 -21.47 15.56 8.57
CA MET A 298 -21.12 16.51 9.63
C MET A 298 -20.95 17.94 9.08
N VAL A 299 -20.19 18.12 8.00
CA VAL A 299 -20.02 19.42 7.34
C VAL A 299 -21.37 20.03 6.96
N LYS A 300 -22.25 19.26 6.32
CA LYS A 300 -23.59 19.73 5.92
C LYS A 300 -24.47 20.09 7.12
N THR A 301 -24.39 19.32 8.19
CA THR A 301 -25.20 19.54 9.40
C THR A 301 -24.73 20.78 10.16
N LEU A 302 -23.42 20.94 10.35
CA LEU A 302 -22.84 22.13 10.97
C LEU A 302 -23.14 23.39 10.15
N HIS A 303 -23.04 23.30 8.83
CA HIS A 303 -23.41 24.43 7.95
C HIS A 303 -24.89 24.85 8.11
N LYS A 304 -25.80 23.87 8.25
CA LYS A 304 -27.23 24.17 8.48
C LYS A 304 -27.50 24.86 9.83
N LYS A 305 -26.65 24.59 10.82
CA LYS A 305 -26.76 25.23 12.15
C LYS A 305 -26.31 26.69 12.17
N LYS A 306 -25.61 27.17 11.14
CA LYS A 306 -25.12 28.56 11.01
C LYS A 306 -24.24 29.03 12.16
N GLU A 307 -23.55 28.09 12.83
CA GLU A 307 -22.58 28.40 13.88
C GLU A 307 -21.15 28.19 13.33
N ALA A 308 -20.22 29.02 13.83
CA ALA A 308 -18.83 28.97 13.39
C ALA A 308 -18.15 27.66 13.83
N HIS A 309 -17.63 26.91 12.86
CA HIS A 309 -16.84 25.69 13.05
C HIS A 309 -15.71 25.62 12.02
N ILE A 310 -14.70 24.85 12.33
CA ILE A 310 -13.60 24.52 11.41
C ILE A 310 -13.46 23.02 11.27
N LEU A 311 -13.09 22.58 10.07
CA LEU A 311 -12.61 21.25 9.78
C LEU A 311 -11.08 21.30 9.66
N LEU A 312 -10.37 20.80 10.67
CA LEU A 312 -8.92 20.67 10.67
C LEU A 312 -8.55 19.33 10.04
N LYS A 313 -7.89 19.35 8.89
CA LYS A 313 -7.30 18.17 8.24
C LYS A 313 -5.83 18.08 8.60
N LEU A 314 -5.45 17.00 9.27
CA LEU A 314 -4.08 16.76 9.73
C LEU A 314 -3.22 16.09 8.65
N ASP A 315 -1.95 16.48 8.61
CA ASP A 315 -0.87 15.78 7.90
C ASP A 315 0.12 15.28 8.95
N ILE A 316 0.28 13.95 9.06
CA ILE A 316 1.22 13.34 10.00
C ILE A 316 2.52 13.05 9.25
N SER A 317 3.62 13.63 9.74
CA SER A 317 4.92 13.48 9.11
C SER A 317 5.43 12.06 9.19
N LYS A 318 5.75 11.44 8.03
CA LYS A 318 6.38 10.10 7.95
C LYS A 318 5.68 9.05 8.84
N ALA A 319 4.36 9.07 8.90
CA ALA A 319 3.52 8.37 9.88
C ALA A 319 4.00 6.93 10.23
N PHE A 320 4.13 6.04 9.23
CA PHE A 320 4.60 4.67 9.49
C PHE A 320 6.05 4.60 9.98
N ASP A 321 6.91 5.48 9.50
CA ASP A 321 8.36 5.43 9.76
C ASP A 321 8.71 6.06 11.13
N SER A 322 7.76 6.73 11.82
CA SER A 322 8.01 7.51 13.04
C SER A 322 7.44 6.89 14.32
N VAL A 323 6.66 5.80 14.23
CA VAL A 323 6.01 5.18 15.39
C VAL A 323 7.04 4.77 16.45
N SER A 324 6.89 5.27 17.69
CA SER A 324 7.67 4.86 18.85
C SER A 324 7.29 3.43 19.27
N TRP A 325 8.28 2.53 19.35
CA TRP A 325 8.04 1.14 19.75
C TRP A 325 7.67 1.01 21.22
N SER A 326 8.31 1.81 22.10
CA SER A 326 7.97 1.82 23.52
C SER A 326 6.52 2.24 23.74
N PHE A 327 6.07 3.29 23.06
CA PHE A 327 4.67 3.73 23.13
C PHE A 327 3.70 2.67 22.60
N LEU A 328 4.01 2.05 21.45
CA LEU A 328 3.20 0.95 20.93
C LEU A 328 3.04 -0.18 21.94
N LEU A 329 4.14 -0.60 22.61
CA LEU A 329 4.11 -1.67 23.60
C LEU A 329 3.33 -1.27 24.88
N GLU A 330 3.42 -0.01 25.31
CA GLU A 330 2.60 0.55 26.40
C GLU A 330 1.10 0.48 26.05
N VAL A 331 0.73 0.95 24.85
CA VAL A 331 -0.66 0.89 24.34
C VAL A 331 -1.14 -0.56 24.29
N MET A 332 -0.34 -1.48 23.76
CA MET A 332 -0.69 -2.90 23.71
C MET A 332 -0.90 -3.49 25.10
N CYS A 333 -0.04 -3.14 26.07
CA CYS A 333 -0.18 -3.55 27.47
C CYS A 333 -1.51 -3.07 28.04
N LYS A 334 -1.84 -1.79 27.85
CA LYS A 334 -3.08 -1.18 28.33
C LYS A 334 -4.34 -1.79 27.70
N VAL A 335 -4.29 -2.08 26.41
CA VAL A 335 -5.42 -2.72 25.69
C VAL A 335 -5.63 -4.17 26.13
N GLY A 336 -4.63 -4.84 26.72
CA GLY A 336 -4.76 -6.20 27.26
C GLY A 336 -4.07 -7.29 26.42
N PHE A 337 -3.12 -6.94 25.56
CA PHE A 337 -2.29 -7.94 24.88
C PHE A 337 -1.40 -8.69 25.87
N GLY A 338 -1.38 -10.02 25.77
CA GLY A 338 -0.57 -10.89 26.62
C GLY A 338 0.94 -10.65 26.46
N GLN A 339 1.73 -11.10 27.48
CA GLN A 339 3.19 -10.90 27.47
C GLN A 339 3.82 -11.57 26.26
N ARG A 340 3.43 -12.82 25.95
CA ARG A 340 4.00 -13.59 24.83
C ARG A 340 3.78 -12.91 23.49
N TRP A 341 2.59 -12.32 23.26
CA TRP A 341 2.32 -11.54 22.05
C TRP A 341 3.22 -10.31 21.96
N ARG A 342 3.33 -9.55 23.05
CA ARG A 342 4.20 -8.36 23.11
C ARG A 342 5.65 -8.69 22.86
N ASP A 343 6.14 -9.82 23.40
CA ASP A 343 7.51 -10.30 23.16
C ASP A 343 7.75 -10.65 21.68
N LEU A 344 6.77 -11.27 21.01
CA LEU A 344 6.83 -11.53 19.57
C LEU A 344 6.88 -10.23 18.76
N ILE A 345 6.08 -9.24 19.12
CA ILE A 345 6.11 -7.93 18.46
C ILE A 345 7.46 -7.24 18.70
N CYS A 346 7.94 -7.23 19.94
CA CYS A 346 9.24 -6.68 20.28
C CYS A 346 10.37 -7.35 19.47
N LEU A 347 10.34 -8.68 19.36
CA LEU A 347 11.28 -9.43 18.54
C LEU A 347 11.25 -8.99 17.06
N ILE A 348 10.05 -8.92 16.45
CA ILE A 348 9.89 -8.53 15.05
C ILE A 348 10.40 -7.11 14.81
N LEU A 349 10.17 -6.20 15.74
CA LEU A 349 10.60 -4.81 15.63
C LEU A 349 12.12 -4.69 15.84
N SER A 350 12.66 -5.20 16.94
CA SER A 350 14.07 -5.02 17.33
C SER A 350 15.09 -5.76 16.45
N THR A 351 14.65 -6.81 15.74
CA THR A 351 15.52 -7.55 14.80
C THR A 351 15.38 -7.06 13.36
N SER A 352 14.54 -6.05 13.11
CA SER A 352 14.29 -5.57 11.75
C SER A 352 15.48 -4.79 11.19
N SER A 353 15.80 -5.07 9.92
CA SER A 353 16.77 -4.30 9.15
C SER A 353 16.32 -4.14 7.71
N THR A 354 16.80 -3.06 7.08
CA THR A 354 16.50 -2.77 5.67
C THR A 354 17.74 -2.34 4.92
N GLN A 355 17.72 -2.55 3.61
CA GLN A 355 18.66 -1.97 2.65
C GLN A 355 17.85 -1.23 1.59
N VAL A 356 18.23 -0.02 1.25
CA VAL A 356 17.47 0.78 0.27
C VAL A 356 18.01 0.49 -1.15
N LEU A 357 17.10 0.15 -2.05
CA LEU A 357 17.44 -0.11 -3.45
C LEU A 357 17.43 1.21 -4.24
N VAL A 358 18.59 1.66 -4.68
CA VAL A 358 18.73 2.77 -5.65
C VAL A 358 19.07 2.16 -7.00
N ASN A 359 18.16 2.29 -7.95
CA ASN A 359 18.28 1.71 -9.30
C ASN A 359 18.48 0.18 -9.34
N GLY A 360 18.08 -0.52 -8.27
CA GLY A 360 18.17 -1.97 -8.16
C GLY A 360 19.40 -2.48 -7.40
N GLU A 361 20.29 -1.62 -7.00
CA GLU A 361 21.47 -1.91 -6.17
C GLU A 361 21.14 -1.67 -4.70
N PRO A 362 21.44 -2.61 -3.78
CA PRO A 362 21.21 -2.43 -2.36
C PRO A 362 22.33 -1.59 -1.73
N GLY A 363 21.93 -0.66 -0.87
CA GLY A 363 22.83 0.09 -0.01
C GLY A 363 23.19 -0.64 1.28
N ASP A 364 23.65 0.13 2.27
CA ASP A 364 24.03 -0.39 3.57
C ASP A 364 22.83 -0.89 4.37
N SER A 365 23.10 -1.79 5.33
CA SER A 365 22.06 -2.34 6.21
C SER A 365 21.74 -1.36 7.33
N ILE A 366 20.53 -0.84 7.32
CA ILE A 366 19.97 0.05 8.33
C ILE A 366 19.19 -0.80 9.35
N PHE A 367 19.59 -0.75 10.63
CA PHE A 367 18.85 -1.38 11.72
C PHE A 367 17.81 -0.42 12.25
N HIS A 368 16.57 -0.92 12.39
CA HIS A 368 15.50 -0.07 12.85
C HIS A 368 15.54 0.11 14.36
N HIS A 369 15.26 1.32 14.82
CA HIS A 369 15.05 1.67 16.22
C HIS A 369 13.66 2.26 16.47
N ARG A 370 12.91 2.57 15.42
CA ARG A 370 11.52 3.05 15.43
C ARG A 370 10.82 2.75 14.11
N GLY A 371 9.56 3.05 14.06
CA GLY A 371 8.75 2.93 12.85
C GLY A 371 8.25 1.52 12.57
N LEU A 372 7.33 1.44 11.61
CA LEU A 372 6.68 0.23 11.13
C LEU A 372 6.89 0.09 9.63
N ARG A 373 7.26 -1.09 9.15
CA ARG A 373 7.58 -1.31 7.73
C ARG A 373 6.34 -1.16 6.83
N GLN A 374 6.39 -0.27 5.84
CA GLN A 374 5.34 -0.13 4.84
C GLN A 374 5.33 -1.33 3.88
N GLY A 375 4.27 -2.12 3.93
CA GLY A 375 4.14 -3.37 3.15
C GLY A 375 4.19 -4.64 3.98
N ASP A 376 4.44 -4.53 5.28
CA ASP A 376 4.27 -5.60 6.25
C ASP A 376 2.77 -5.83 6.52
N PRO A 377 2.28 -7.08 6.58
CA PRO A 377 0.87 -7.37 6.85
C PRO A 377 0.36 -6.90 8.22
N LEU A 378 1.21 -6.88 9.23
CA LEU A 378 0.84 -6.53 10.61
C LEU A 378 0.95 -5.03 10.89
N SER A 379 1.92 -4.34 10.28
CA SER A 379 2.20 -2.92 10.50
C SER A 379 0.98 -2.00 10.42
N PRO A 380 0.05 -2.14 9.46
CA PRO A 380 -1.15 -1.29 9.42
C PRO A 380 -2.05 -1.43 10.65
N MET A 381 -2.14 -2.63 11.22
CA MET A 381 -2.98 -2.89 12.40
C MET A 381 -2.35 -2.29 13.65
N LEU A 382 -1.03 -2.42 13.80
CA LEU A 382 -0.29 -1.79 14.91
C LEU A 382 -0.35 -0.27 14.81
N PHE A 383 -0.28 0.28 13.59
CA PHE A 383 -0.38 1.72 13.37
C PHE A 383 -1.72 2.30 13.84
N ILE A 384 -2.85 1.66 13.49
CA ILE A 384 -4.17 2.17 13.90
C ILE A 384 -4.43 2.01 15.40
N LEU A 385 -3.79 1.04 16.10
CA LEU A 385 -3.82 0.94 17.55
C LEU A 385 -3.19 2.18 18.20
N VAL A 386 -2.04 2.63 17.68
CA VAL A 386 -1.37 3.85 18.16
C VAL A 386 -2.22 5.09 17.84
N MET A 387 -2.77 5.18 16.62
CA MET A 387 -3.61 6.32 16.22
C MET A 387 -4.90 6.45 17.02
N ASP A 388 -5.45 5.36 17.52
CA ASP A 388 -6.70 5.38 18.30
C ASP A 388 -6.52 6.07 19.65
N VAL A 389 -5.28 6.14 20.17
CA VAL A 389 -4.97 6.92 21.39
C VAL A 389 -5.22 8.42 21.18
N LEU A 390 -4.96 8.96 19.97
CA LEU A 390 -5.28 10.36 19.67
C LEU A 390 -6.80 10.61 19.75
N ASN A 391 -7.61 9.64 19.30
CA ASN A 391 -9.07 9.71 19.48
C ASN A 391 -9.47 9.74 20.96
N SER A 392 -8.86 8.88 21.77
CA SER A 392 -9.11 8.82 23.22
C SER A 392 -8.71 10.14 23.91
N LEU A 393 -7.58 10.74 23.54
CA LEU A 393 -7.14 12.06 24.03
C LEU A 393 -8.16 13.17 23.71
N VAL A 394 -8.60 13.25 22.46
CA VAL A 394 -9.57 14.28 22.03
C VAL A 394 -10.94 14.07 22.71
N ASN A 395 -11.36 12.81 22.88
CA ASN A 395 -12.60 12.48 23.59
C ASN A 395 -12.49 12.84 25.08
N HIS A 396 -11.36 12.55 25.73
CA HIS A 396 -11.12 12.89 27.11
C HIS A 396 -11.15 14.41 27.32
N ALA A 397 -10.44 15.17 26.49
CA ALA A 397 -10.48 16.65 26.55
C ALA A 397 -11.90 17.20 26.32
N THR A 398 -12.69 16.54 25.49
CA THR A 398 -14.10 16.92 25.28
C THR A 398 -14.96 16.64 26.52
N SER A 399 -14.76 15.49 27.18
CA SER A 399 -15.51 15.10 28.39
C SER A 399 -15.17 16.00 29.58
N MET A 400 -13.92 16.50 29.64
CA MET A 400 -13.46 17.44 30.66
C MET A 400 -13.87 18.90 30.39
N GLY A 401 -14.58 19.17 29.27
CA GLY A 401 -14.99 20.52 28.90
C GLY A 401 -13.87 21.42 28.38
N LEU A 402 -12.68 20.88 28.13
CA LEU A 402 -11.54 21.63 27.57
C LEU A 402 -11.75 21.98 26.09
N LEU A 403 -12.59 21.24 25.40
CA LEU A 403 -13.03 21.49 24.04
C LEU A 403 -14.54 21.73 24.03
N GLN A 404 -14.96 22.86 23.48
CA GLN A 404 -16.38 23.23 23.40
C GLN A 404 -17.19 22.19 22.62
N PRO A 405 -18.43 21.86 23.06
CA PRO A 405 -19.28 20.93 22.33
C PRO A 405 -19.59 21.42 20.92
N LEU A 406 -19.65 20.50 19.96
CA LEU A 406 -20.11 20.82 18.61
C LEU A 406 -21.62 21.08 18.63
N ALA A 407 -22.11 21.91 17.69
CA ALA A 407 -23.54 22.25 17.58
C ALA A 407 -24.47 21.06 17.23
N ILE A 408 -23.94 19.86 17.24
CA ILE A 408 -24.66 18.61 16.96
C ILE A 408 -24.72 17.76 18.24
N GLN A 409 -25.87 17.74 18.93
CA GLN A 409 -26.07 16.96 20.16
C GLN A 409 -25.84 15.45 19.99
N GLN A 410 -25.97 14.93 18.77
CA GLN A 410 -25.80 13.52 18.43
C GLN A 410 -24.44 13.21 17.81
N ALA A 411 -23.53 14.18 17.67
CA ALA A 411 -22.18 13.92 17.15
C ALA A 411 -21.38 13.14 18.19
N ARG A 412 -21.43 11.81 18.09
CA ARG A 412 -20.67 10.91 18.97
C ARG A 412 -19.16 11.08 18.81
N HIS A 413 -18.69 11.56 17.67
CA HIS A 413 -17.27 11.69 17.35
C HIS A 413 -16.99 13.02 16.65
N ARG A 414 -16.06 13.81 17.18
CA ARG A 414 -15.54 15.01 16.49
C ARG A 414 -14.35 14.73 15.59
N VAL A 415 -13.85 13.48 15.61
CA VAL A 415 -12.68 13.05 14.85
C VAL A 415 -13.11 11.96 13.88
N SER A 416 -12.51 11.91 12.69
CA SER A 416 -12.62 10.82 11.75
C SER A 416 -11.23 10.44 11.25
N PHE A 417 -10.92 9.13 11.27
CA PHE A 417 -9.63 8.58 10.88
C PHE A 417 -9.76 7.60 9.72
N TYR A 418 -8.85 7.71 8.77
CA TYR A 418 -8.59 6.67 7.79
C TYR A 418 -7.07 6.47 7.70
N ALA A 419 -6.52 5.60 8.54
CA ALA A 419 -5.09 5.47 8.83
C ALA A 419 -4.49 6.80 9.32
N ASP A 420 -3.56 7.39 8.56
CA ASP A 420 -2.93 8.68 8.82
C ASP A 420 -3.75 9.90 8.33
N ASP A 421 -4.74 9.69 7.47
CA ASP A 421 -5.69 10.75 7.08
C ASP A 421 -6.68 11.03 8.22
N ALA A 422 -6.41 12.05 9.02
CA ALA A 422 -7.22 12.44 10.16
C ALA A 422 -7.89 13.80 9.92
N VAL A 423 -9.15 13.93 10.34
CA VAL A 423 -9.86 15.20 10.38
C VAL A 423 -10.50 15.41 11.75
N ILE A 424 -10.48 16.66 12.24
CA ILE A 424 -11.04 17.06 13.53
C ILE A 424 -11.96 18.24 13.34
N PHE A 425 -13.15 18.18 13.92
CA PHE A 425 -14.09 19.32 13.97
C PHE A 425 -13.91 20.10 15.26
N LEU A 426 -13.75 21.42 15.17
CA LEU A 426 -13.51 22.32 16.29
C LEU A 426 -14.36 23.58 16.15
N ARG A 427 -14.55 24.30 17.26
CA ARG A 427 -14.98 25.69 17.23
C ARG A 427 -13.75 26.59 17.08
N PRO A 428 -13.84 27.73 16.37
CA PRO A 428 -12.70 28.64 16.16
C PRO A 428 -12.43 29.53 17.39
N TYR A 429 -12.53 28.96 18.59
CA TYR A 429 -12.25 29.68 19.83
C TYR A 429 -10.80 29.51 20.24
N ASN A 430 -10.22 30.54 20.81
CA ASN A 430 -8.82 30.56 21.23
C ASN A 430 -8.46 29.34 22.11
N LEU A 431 -9.30 29.03 23.10
CA LEU A 431 -9.05 27.90 24.01
C LEU A 431 -9.06 26.56 23.28
N ASP A 432 -10.04 26.32 22.39
CA ASP A 432 -10.14 25.07 21.61
C ASP A 432 -8.91 24.90 20.71
N LEU A 433 -8.46 25.98 20.05
CA LEU A 433 -7.30 25.95 19.15
C LEU A 433 -5.99 25.69 19.88
N ILE A 434 -5.79 26.32 21.03
CA ILE A 434 -4.61 26.09 21.88
C ILE A 434 -4.64 24.68 22.46
N THR A 435 -5.79 24.23 22.94
CA THR A 435 -5.97 22.89 23.50
C THR A 435 -5.64 21.81 22.48
N ILE A 436 -6.21 21.91 21.27
CA ILE A 436 -5.95 20.89 20.24
C ILE A 436 -4.47 20.88 19.80
N LYS A 437 -3.83 22.04 19.70
CA LYS A 437 -2.40 22.14 19.40
C LYS A 437 -1.57 21.43 20.45
N HIS A 438 -1.82 21.66 21.73
CA HIS A 438 -1.13 20.97 22.82
C HIS A 438 -1.38 19.46 22.82
N LEU A 439 -2.64 19.02 22.56
CA LEU A 439 -2.93 17.58 22.47
C LEU A 439 -2.19 16.90 21.32
N LEU A 440 -2.07 17.56 20.17
CA LEU A 440 -1.32 17.06 19.02
C LEU A 440 0.18 17.02 19.31
N ASP A 441 0.71 18.01 20.01
CA ASP A 441 2.13 18.05 20.43
C ASP A 441 2.43 16.97 21.46
N LEU A 442 1.60 16.82 22.49
CA LEU A 442 1.72 15.75 23.51
C LEU A 442 1.68 14.36 22.86
N PHE A 443 0.69 14.13 21.98
CA PHE A 443 0.59 12.87 21.24
C PHE A 443 1.83 12.64 20.36
N GLY A 444 2.32 13.68 19.68
CA GLY A 444 3.49 13.61 18.82
C GLY A 444 4.76 13.25 19.58
N HIS A 445 4.98 13.83 20.76
CA HIS A 445 6.13 13.52 21.62
C HIS A 445 6.05 12.11 22.21
N ALA A 446 4.87 11.67 22.64
CA ALA A 446 4.70 10.34 23.21
C ALA A 446 4.78 9.23 22.16
N SER A 447 4.13 9.38 21.02
CA SER A 447 3.96 8.33 20.00
C SER A 447 5.01 8.37 18.88
N GLY A 448 5.74 9.49 18.72
CA GLY A 448 6.59 9.79 17.57
C GLY A 448 5.82 10.30 16.35
N LEU A 449 4.47 10.32 16.39
CA LEU A 449 3.60 10.72 15.27
C LEU A 449 3.36 12.23 15.27
N ARG A 450 4.38 13.00 14.88
CA ARG A 450 4.32 14.45 14.90
C ARG A 450 3.46 15.00 13.76
N THR A 451 2.54 15.90 14.10
CA THR A 451 1.69 16.60 13.14
C THR A 451 2.48 17.68 12.41
N ASN A 452 2.40 17.71 11.09
CA ASN A 452 2.94 18.79 10.27
C ASN A 452 1.87 19.87 10.04
N LEU A 453 1.80 20.84 10.94
CA LEU A 453 0.80 21.91 10.87
C LEU A 453 0.93 22.74 9.59
N ALA A 454 2.14 22.98 9.07
CA ALA A 454 2.36 23.71 7.83
C ALA A 454 1.75 23.03 6.58
N LYS A 455 1.67 21.69 6.59
CA LYS A 455 1.01 20.91 5.53
C LYS A 455 -0.45 20.59 5.85
N SER A 456 -0.84 20.70 7.10
CA SER A 456 -2.23 20.57 7.52
C SER A 456 -3.08 21.71 6.96
N SER A 457 -4.38 21.56 6.93
CA SER A 457 -5.26 22.60 6.39
C SER A 457 -6.55 22.71 7.19
N VAL A 458 -7.05 23.92 7.27
CA VAL A 458 -8.33 24.25 7.91
C VAL A 458 -9.35 24.61 6.84
N SER A 459 -10.56 24.04 6.92
CA SER A 459 -11.69 24.42 6.06
C SER A 459 -12.80 25.03 6.91
N PRO A 460 -13.15 26.32 6.68
CA PRO A 460 -14.10 27.06 7.51
C PRO A 460 -15.56 26.70 7.20
N ILE A 461 -16.40 26.70 8.24
CA ILE A 461 -17.85 26.56 8.18
C ILE A 461 -18.45 27.73 8.94
N HIS A 462 -19.01 28.74 8.26
CA HIS A 462 -19.57 29.95 8.84
C HIS A 462 -18.63 30.75 9.77
N CYS A 463 -17.33 30.73 9.53
CA CYS A 463 -16.36 31.52 10.29
C CYS A 463 -16.27 32.94 9.74
N THR A 464 -16.03 33.92 10.64
CA THR A 464 -15.66 35.28 10.28
C THR A 464 -14.18 35.37 9.89
N ASP A 465 -13.79 36.49 9.24
CA ASP A 465 -12.39 36.71 8.87
C ASP A 465 -11.47 36.81 10.10
N GLU A 466 -11.99 37.36 11.21
CA GLU A 466 -11.27 37.43 12.49
C GLU A 466 -11.00 36.03 13.08
N GLU A 467 -12.01 35.16 13.08
CA GLU A 467 -11.87 33.76 13.54
C GLU A 467 -10.90 32.98 12.67
N LEU A 468 -10.85 33.27 11.37
CA LEU A 468 -9.90 32.63 10.45
C LEU A 468 -8.48 33.15 10.68
N ALA A 469 -8.30 34.43 10.91
CA ALA A 469 -6.99 35.01 11.24
C ALA A 469 -6.46 34.43 12.54
N LEU A 470 -7.28 34.35 13.60
CA LEU A 470 -6.94 33.71 14.87
C LEU A 470 -6.54 32.21 14.66
N THR A 471 -7.31 31.49 13.87
CA THR A 471 -7.04 30.07 13.59
C THR A 471 -5.73 29.89 12.85
N ALA A 472 -5.43 30.73 11.86
CA ALA A 472 -4.19 30.68 11.09
C ALA A 472 -2.97 31.03 11.95
N ASP A 473 -3.10 32.00 12.86
CA ASP A 473 -2.04 32.40 13.78
C ASP A 473 -1.68 31.27 14.75
N ILE A 474 -2.67 30.69 15.43
CA ILE A 474 -2.45 29.66 16.45
C ILE A 474 -1.98 28.35 15.84
N LEU A 475 -2.67 27.86 14.79
CA LEU A 475 -2.39 26.54 14.20
C LEU A 475 -1.33 26.60 13.09
N SER A 476 -0.99 27.77 12.58
CA SER A 476 -0.05 27.94 11.45
C SER A 476 -0.38 27.06 10.24
N CYS A 477 -1.67 26.83 9.99
CA CYS A 477 -2.19 25.98 8.92
C CYS A 477 -2.70 26.77 7.73
N SER A 478 -2.65 26.19 6.54
CA SER A 478 -3.27 26.78 5.35
C SER A 478 -4.80 26.73 5.42
N ILE A 479 -5.48 27.83 5.04
CA ILE A 479 -6.94 27.86 4.94
C ILE A 479 -7.34 27.39 3.55
N LYS A 480 -8.24 26.41 3.48
CA LYS A 480 -8.80 25.87 2.23
C LYS A 480 -10.32 25.90 2.29
N PHE A 481 -10.94 26.67 1.44
CA PHE A 481 -12.39 26.74 1.35
C PHE A 481 -12.98 25.49 0.69
N PHE A 482 -14.26 25.22 0.97
CA PHE A 482 -15.01 24.18 0.28
C PHE A 482 -15.28 24.58 -1.19
N PRO A 483 -15.21 23.64 -2.14
CA PRO A 483 -14.94 22.21 -1.97
C PRO A 483 -13.45 21.90 -1.74
N CYS A 484 -13.15 21.08 -0.73
CA CYS A 484 -11.80 20.60 -0.45
C CYS A 484 -11.71 19.08 -0.66
N MET A 485 -10.50 18.57 -0.87
CA MET A 485 -10.29 17.12 -1.11
C MET A 485 -10.12 16.36 0.21
N TYR A 486 -10.95 15.33 0.40
CA TYR A 486 -10.83 14.36 1.49
C TYR A 486 -10.96 12.94 0.96
N LEU A 487 -10.02 12.06 1.31
CA LEU A 487 -9.96 10.66 0.85
C LEU A 487 -10.11 10.51 -0.68
N GLY A 488 -9.57 11.44 -1.46
CA GLY A 488 -9.63 11.43 -2.92
C GLY A 488 -10.96 11.87 -3.53
N LEU A 489 -11.90 12.38 -2.72
CA LEU A 489 -13.21 12.87 -3.13
C LEU A 489 -13.40 14.35 -2.74
N PRO A 490 -14.15 15.13 -3.51
CA PRO A 490 -14.47 16.51 -3.16
C PRO A 490 -15.51 16.55 -2.02
N LEU A 491 -15.08 17.09 -0.89
CA LEU A 491 -15.93 17.41 0.25
C LEU A 491 -16.57 18.79 0.01
N SER A 492 -17.89 18.86 -0.01
CA SER A 492 -18.62 20.09 -0.37
C SER A 492 -19.82 20.33 0.53
N ILE A 493 -20.11 21.59 0.81
CA ILE A 493 -21.29 22.01 1.58
C ILE A 493 -22.57 21.77 0.75
N GLY A 494 -22.57 22.21 -0.50
CA GLY A 494 -23.67 22.02 -1.44
C GLY A 494 -23.48 20.83 -2.38
N LYS A 495 -24.27 20.77 -3.45
CA LYS A 495 -24.03 19.82 -4.54
C LYS A 495 -22.74 20.20 -5.27
N PRO A 496 -21.83 19.24 -5.52
CA PRO A 496 -20.59 19.54 -6.26
C PRO A 496 -20.92 20.00 -7.68
N THR A 497 -20.25 21.07 -8.14
CA THR A 497 -20.43 21.60 -9.49
C THR A 497 -19.73 20.71 -10.52
N LYS A 498 -20.05 20.91 -11.81
CA LYS A 498 -19.44 20.15 -12.89
C LYS A 498 -17.91 20.37 -12.94
N GLU A 499 -17.45 21.59 -12.70
CA GLU A 499 -16.02 21.95 -12.72
C GLU A 499 -15.23 21.16 -11.67
N VAL A 500 -15.80 20.97 -10.49
CA VAL A 500 -15.19 20.20 -9.39
C VAL A 500 -15.09 18.71 -9.73
N LEU A 501 -16.02 18.21 -10.55
CA LEU A 501 -16.10 16.79 -10.92
C LEU A 501 -15.34 16.44 -12.21
N LEU A 502 -15.05 17.41 -13.08
CA LEU A 502 -14.32 17.17 -14.34
C LEU A 502 -12.94 16.52 -14.14
N PRO A 503 -12.09 16.95 -13.18
CA PRO A 503 -10.80 16.30 -12.94
C PRO A 503 -10.92 14.82 -12.58
N LEU A 504 -12.04 14.43 -11.94
CA LEU A 504 -12.30 13.01 -11.63
C LEU A 504 -12.66 12.21 -12.89
N VAL A 505 -13.38 12.83 -13.84
CA VAL A 505 -13.67 12.23 -15.15
C VAL A 505 -12.39 12.05 -15.98
N ASP A 506 -11.52 13.05 -15.98
CA ASP A 506 -10.24 12.98 -16.68
C ASP A 506 -9.32 11.91 -16.07
N LYS A 507 -9.31 11.76 -14.74
CA LYS A 507 -8.60 10.69 -14.06
C LYS A 507 -9.05 9.28 -14.50
N VAL A 508 -10.35 9.09 -14.80
CA VAL A 508 -10.85 7.83 -15.37
C VAL A 508 -10.25 7.61 -16.76
N ALA A 509 -10.15 8.66 -17.58
CA ALA A 509 -9.57 8.58 -18.92
C ALA A 509 -8.08 8.26 -18.92
N ASP A 510 -7.33 8.75 -17.94
CA ASP A 510 -5.88 8.53 -17.81
C ASP A 510 -5.49 7.07 -17.54
N TYR A 511 -6.42 6.25 -17.03
CA TYR A 511 -6.17 4.81 -16.88
C TYR A 511 -5.98 4.09 -18.21
N LEU A 512 -6.53 4.63 -19.30
CA LEU A 512 -6.39 4.04 -20.64
C LEU A 512 -6.00 5.09 -21.69
N PRO A 513 -4.76 5.58 -21.67
CA PRO A 513 -4.28 6.42 -22.77
C PRO A 513 -4.28 5.64 -24.09
N GLY A 514 -4.49 6.35 -25.21
CA GLY A 514 -4.66 5.78 -26.55
C GLY A 514 -3.58 4.76 -26.96
N TRP A 515 -2.32 4.99 -26.54
CA TRP A 515 -1.23 4.08 -26.82
C TRP A 515 -1.36 2.70 -26.13
N LYS A 516 -1.99 2.63 -24.95
CA LYS A 516 -2.28 1.34 -24.30
C LYS A 516 -3.35 0.57 -25.07
N ALA A 517 -4.35 1.28 -25.57
CA ALA A 517 -5.42 0.67 -26.37
C ALA A 517 -4.89 0.10 -27.67
N SER A 518 -3.96 0.79 -28.37
CA SER A 518 -3.39 0.32 -29.64
C SER A 518 -2.56 -0.96 -29.52
N LEU A 519 -1.96 -1.19 -28.33
CA LEU A 519 -1.15 -2.38 -28.05
C LEU A 519 -1.96 -3.59 -27.55
N MET A 520 -3.28 -3.42 -27.33
CA MET A 520 -4.16 -4.49 -26.86
C MET A 520 -5.04 -5.01 -28.00
N ASN A 521 -5.25 -6.33 -28.04
CA ASN A 521 -6.27 -6.91 -28.88
C ASN A 521 -7.69 -6.65 -28.33
N ARG A 522 -8.74 -7.06 -29.06
CA ARG A 522 -10.14 -6.86 -28.67
C ARG A 522 -10.48 -7.48 -27.32
N ALA A 523 -9.99 -8.70 -27.05
CA ALA A 523 -10.22 -9.39 -25.77
C ALA A 523 -9.55 -8.66 -24.59
N GLY A 524 -8.29 -8.22 -24.75
CA GLY A 524 -7.57 -7.43 -23.75
C GLY A 524 -8.24 -6.09 -23.46
N ARG A 525 -8.75 -5.39 -24.48
CA ARG A 525 -9.53 -4.15 -24.33
C ARG A 525 -10.84 -4.38 -23.56
N LEU A 526 -11.56 -5.46 -23.88
CA LEU A 526 -12.79 -5.82 -23.17
C LEU A 526 -12.55 -6.11 -21.69
N VAL A 527 -11.50 -6.87 -21.37
CA VAL A 527 -11.10 -7.14 -19.99
C VAL A 527 -10.74 -5.84 -19.28
N MET A 528 -9.97 -4.94 -19.91
CA MET A 528 -9.62 -3.64 -19.35
C MET A 528 -10.86 -2.78 -19.05
N VAL A 529 -11.83 -2.73 -19.94
CA VAL A 529 -13.10 -2.03 -19.70
C VAL A 529 -13.82 -2.65 -18.50
N LYS A 530 -14.04 -3.96 -18.52
CA LYS A 530 -14.82 -4.66 -17.49
C LYS A 530 -14.17 -4.65 -16.09
N VAL A 531 -12.85 -4.75 -16.01
CA VAL A 531 -12.15 -4.93 -14.73
C VAL A 531 -11.63 -3.60 -14.17
N VAL A 532 -11.19 -2.67 -15.04
CA VAL A 532 -10.55 -1.43 -14.59
C VAL A 532 -11.47 -0.23 -14.78
N LEU A 533 -11.91 0.04 -16.01
CA LEU A 533 -12.63 1.28 -16.29
C LEU A 533 -14.03 1.33 -15.66
N THR A 534 -14.68 0.19 -15.46
CA THR A 534 -15.96 0.14 -14.72
C THR A 534 -15.75 0.24 -13.21
N ALA A 535 -14.60 -0.23 -12.69
CA ALA A 535 -14.32 -0.18 -11.26
C ALA A 535 -13.97 1.24 -10.75
N VAL A 536 -13.30 2.05 -11.57
CA VAL A 536 -12.86 3.40 -11.17
C VAL A 536 -14.04 4.33 -10.86
N PRO A 537 -15.11 4.43 -11.68
CA PRO A 537 -16.27 5.25 -11.37
C PRO A 537 -17.08 4.78 -10.16
N ILE A 538 -17.04 3.48 -9.83
CA ILE A 538 -17.78 2.93 -8.68
C ILE A 538 -17.41 3.67 -7.39
N TYR A 539 -16.12 3.98 -7.20
CA TYR A 539 -15.67 4.73 -6.03
C TYR A 539 -16.34 6.10 -5.92
N LEU A 540 -16.53 6.79 -7.04
CA LEU A 540 -17.19 8.09 -7.11
C LEU A 540 -18.71 7.97 -6.93
N LEU A 541 -19.32 7.01 -7.61
CA LEU A 541 -20.78 6.78 -7.61
C LEU A 541 -21.31 6.29 -6.26
N THR A 542 -20.46 5.61 -5.47
CA THR A 542 -20.86 5.14 -4.13
C THR A 542 -20.89 6.27 -3.10
N ALA A 543 -20.06 7.30 -3.29
CA ALA A 543 -19.90 8.38 -2.31
C ALA A 543 -20.59 9.68 -2.71
N LEU A 544 -20.79 9.92 -4.01
CA LEU A 544 -21.28 11.18 -4.56
C LEU A 544 -22.53 10.99 -5.43
N ASP A 545 -23.51 11.86 -5.25
CA ASP A 545 -24.64 11.98 -6.17
C ASP A 545 -24.20 12.77 -7.41
N LEU A 546 -23.79 12.04 -8.46
CA LEU A 546 -23.23 12.63 -9.67
C LEU A 546 -24.32 13.14 -10.60
N PRO A 547 -24.20 14.37 -11.16
CA PRO A 547 -25.07 14.87 -12.20
C PRO A 547 -25.07 13.97 -13.45
N LYS A 548 -26.23 13.83 -14.11
CA LYS A 548 -26.38 12.99 -15.32
C LYS A 548 -25.36 13.34 -16.43
N CYS A 549 -24.97 14.62 -16.55
CA CYS A 549 -23.96 15.05 -17.53
C CYS A 549 -22.57 14.48 -17.23
N VAL A 550 -22.20 14.34 -15.95
CA VAL A 550 -20.93 13.75 -15.53
C VAL A 550 -20.93 12.25 -15.77
N ILE A 551 -22.02 11.56 -15.45
CA ILE A 551 -22.18 10.13 -15.74
C ILE A 551 -22.04 9.88 -17.25
N LYS A 552 -22.74 10.67 -18.09
CA LYS A 552 -22.59 10.59 -19.55
C LYS A 552 -21.15 10.87 -20.04
N ALA A 553 -20.43 11.78 -19.38
CA ALA A 553 -19.04 12.06 -19.71
C ALA A 553 -18.12 10.87 -19.38
N ILE A 554 -18.34 10.21 -18.24
CA ILE A 554 -17.64 8.97 -17.86
C ILE A 554 -17.95 7.88 -18.87
N ASP A 555 -19.23 7.63 -19.18
CA ASP A 555 -19.65 6.63 -20.16
C ASP A 555 -19.01 6.88 -21.53
N LYS A 556 -19.01 8.13 -22.00
CA LYS A 556 -18.36 8.51 -23.27
C LYS A 556 -16.87 8.22 -23.28
N LYS A 557 -16.15 8.37 -22.14
CA LYS A 557 -14.72 8.05 -22.04
C LYS A 557 -14.47 6.54 -21.98
N THR A 558 -15.35 5.77 -21.33
CA THR A 558 -15.24 4.31 -21.21
C THR A 558 -15.66 3.60 -22.48
N THR A 559 -16.62 4.13 -23.24
CA THR A 559 -17.13 3.54 -24.50
C THR A 559 -16.31 3.95 -25.74
N ARG A 560 -15.48 4.98 -25.68
CA ARG A 560 -14.61 5.42 -26.79
C ARG A 560 -13.37 4.57 -27.03
N LEU A 561 -13.29 3.37 -26.46
CA LEU A 561 -12.30 2.39 -26.87
C LEU A 561 -12.64 1.90 -28.29
N PRO A 562 -11.94 2.32 -29.35
CA PRO A 562 -12.27 1.83 -30.67
C PRO A 562 -12.00 0.32 -30.72
N LEU A 563 -13.02 -0.43 -30.94
CA LEU A 563 -12.92 -1.76 -31.51
C LEU A 563 -12.53 -1.53 -32.98
N GLU A 564 -11.24 -1.29 -33.26
CA GLU A 564 -10.75 -1.14 -34.62
C GLU A 564 -11.23 -2.33 -35.45
N GLY A 565 -11.90 -2.04 -36.57
CA GLY A 565 -12.45 -3.02 -37.49
C GLY A 565 -13.97 -3.20 -37.47
N SER A 566 -14.73 -2.42 -36.70
CA SER A 566 -16.17 -2.30 -36.87
C SER A 566 -16.49 -1.09 -37.75
N PRO A 567 -17.43 -1.18 -38.72
CA PRO A 567 -17.90 -0.01 -39.44
C PRO A 567 -18.39 1.03 -38.44
N ALA A 568 -18.08 2.30 -38.70
CA ALA A 568 -18.55 3.41 -37.89
C ALA A 568 -20.08 3.32 -37.70
N GLY A 569 -20.52 2.94 -36.49
CA GLY A 569 -21.96 2.88 -36.17
C GLY A 569 -22.43 1.78 -35.22
N GLN A 570 -21.71 0.69 -35.02
CA GLN A 570 -22.14 -0.35 -34.05
C GLN A 570 -21.43 -0.23 -32.73
N TRP A 571 -22.01 0.52 -31.83
CA TRP A 571 -21.61 0.67 -30.41
C TRP A 571 -22.34 -0.38 -29.60
N TRP A 572 -21.59 -1.17 -28.80
CA TRP A 572 -22.21 -1.95 -27.74
C TRP A 572 -22.71 -0.96 -26.67
N GLN A 573 -24.03 -0.78 -26.67
CA GLN A 573 -24.69 -0.15 -25.51
C GLN A 573 -24.51 -1.10 -24.33
N LEU A 574 -23.75 -0.66 -23.31
CA LEU A 574 -23.85 -1.27 -22.00
C LEU A 574 -25.32 -1.15 -21.57
N PRO A 575 -25.93 -2.21 -21.01
CA PRO A 575 -27.31 -2.13 -20.56
C PRO A 575 -27.47 -0.92 -19.64
N SER A 576 -28.46 -0.09 -19.91
CA SER A 576 -28.84 1.09 -19.11
C SER A 576 -29.35 0.73 -17.70
N SER A 577 -28.97 -0.44 -17.18
CA SER A 577 -29.41 -1.00 -15.90
C SER A 577 -28.65 -0.46 -14.68
N LEU A 578 -27.54 0.28 -14.85
CA LEU A 578 -26.81 0.90 -13.71
C LEU A 578 -27.52 2.12 -13.10
N GLY A 579 -28.58 2.62 -13.75
CA GLY A 579 -29.35 3.76 -13.25
C GLY A 579 -30.67 3.42 -12.53
N LYS A 580 -31.04 2.16 -12.37
CA LYS A 580 -32.36 1.77 -11.82
C LYS A 580 -32.32 0.86 -10.58
N GLY A 581 -31.19 0.69 -9.94
CA GLY A 581 -31.00 -0.24 -8.83
C GLY A 581 -30.81 0.38 -7.42
N ALA A 582 -31.14 1.64 -7.21
CA ALA A 582 -31.06 2.25 -5.89
C ALA A 582 -32.36 3.02 -5.56
N LYS A 583 -33.46 2.28 -5.47
CA LYS A 583 -34.63 2.73 -4.74
C LYS A 583 -35.14 1.58 -3.89
N THR A 584 -35.02 1.82 -2.57
CA THR A 584 -35.79 1.25 -1.44
C THR A 584 -35.77 -0.27 -1.24
N THR A 585 -35.13 -0.74 -0.23
CA THR A 585 -35.75 -1.04 1.09
C THR A 585 -34.70 -0.92 2.17
#